data_6096bcb6eee0f4b26edc0efe5bd3438e
#
_entry.id   6096bcb6eee0f4b26edc0efe5bd3438e
#
_cell.length_a   1.000
_cell.length_b   1.000
_cell.length_c   1.000
_cell.angle_alpha   90.00
_cell.angle_beta   90.00
_cell.angle_gamma   90.00
#
_symmetry.space_group_name_H-M   'P 1'
#
loop_
_entity.id
_entity.type
_entity.pdbx_description
1 polymer ?
#
loop_
_entity_poly.entity_id
_entity_poly.type
_entity_poly.pdbx_seq_one_letter_code
_entity_poly.pdbx_strand_id
1 'polypeptide(L)'
;MHLTFYSSNDWATWGLGRQPLIPEGMPVLIDEDLLLEENGNLRPAAIANLWLRELPVSGAPGRLTWKTYAQALRSWLEFLAERGVAPFADRDELRSALSSFSEYRFSGPLAARWEEDTWNLNVNTVARFYTWAVDQGFCPVQPFTYAIVRRYTDAGVQQTRRNTATLRKAKAHAKVKYLDVDFRQTFLRALAGLRPDGEPDGFRGRHLGRNAAMGRLVISSGLRAQEFTHLLTYELPGLPARRSAVPVRFPLAAQITKGKKARETWASYKALSEFGQYLELDRAAVLAGREHVPDPRLGPPLVISAPDWEGARIGGRRVSWRKLTLNERLRLVTPEGTTAITAVQSDGSPFIDWATTFRRTSIRIRRDFESRFPIVTPHLLRHTFAMATLERLVKGHYARAAALISDANEDAALALYLTKQDPMLVLRDLLGHTSVTTTEIYLQRLDVHRIYRDFYRGSDQNGEAAAEAAAEFDDEGTDEAW
;
A
#
# COMPACT_ATOMS: atom_id res chain seq x y z
N MET A 1 25.30 -19.08 -0.23
CA MET A 1 25.38 -17.68 -0.74
C MET A 1 24.67 -16.74 0.22
N HIS A 2 25.27 -15.61 0.59
CA HIS A 2 24.71 -14.60 1.50
C HIS A 2 24.21 -13.39 0.73
N LEU A 3 23.08 -12.82 1.17
CA LEU A 3 22.55 -11.55 0.67
C LEU A 3 22.78 -10.47 1.72
N THR A 4 23.58 -9.49 1.39
CA THR A 4 23.83 -8.29 2.21
C THR A 4 23.40 -7.01 1.46
N PHE A 5 23.51 -5.86 2.11
CA PHE A 5 23.13 -4.58 1.52
C PHE A 5 24.25 -3.57 1.73
N TYR A 6 24.64 -2.89 0.67
CA TYR A 6 25.64 -1.85 0.75
C TYR A 6 25.20 -0.70 1.66
N SER A 7 26.08 -0.26 2.54
CA SER A 7 25.94 0.93 3.36
C SER A 7 27.18 1.83 3.21
N SER A 8 26.95 3.09 2.88
CA SER A 8 28.02 4.07 2.75
C SER A 8 28.69 4.40 4.08
N ASN A 9 27.98 4.22 5.19
CA ASN A 9 28.52 4.52 6.54
C ASN A 9 29.62 3.52 6.93
N ASP A 10 29.50 2.28 6.49
CA ASP A 10 30.50 1.26 6.80
C ASP A 10 31.81 1.53 6.07
N TRP A 11 31.76 2.16 4.90
CA TRP A 11 32.94 2.54 4.12
C TRP A 11 33.85 3.53 4.83
N ALA A 12 33.25 4.54 5.48
CA ALA A 12 34.01 5.57 6.19
C ALA A 12 34.89 5.03 7.32
N THR A 13 34.51 3.88 7.93
CA THR A 13 35.27 3.24 9.02
C THR A 13 36.46 2.44 8.54
N TRP A 14 36.51 2.07 7.25
CA TRP A 14 37.55 1.18 6.72
C TRP A 14 38.79 1.88 6.18
N GLY A 15 38.75 3.21 6.01
CA GLY A 15 39.89 3.98 5.53
C GLY A 15 40.35 3.65 4.10
N LEU A 16 39.51 3.06 3.26
CA LEU A 16 39.84 2.50 1.94
C LEU A 16 39.77 3.52 0.80
N GLY A 17 40.12 4.76 1.02
CA GLY A 17 40.21 5.77 -0.03
C GLY A 17 38.84 6.25 -0.53
N ARG A 18 38.67 6.45 -1.85
CA ARG A 18 37.44 7.02 -2.43
C ARG A 18 36.26 6.07 -2.30
N GLN A 19 35.15 6.58 -1.76
CA GLN A 19 33.89 5.84 -1.66
C GLN A 19 33.39 5.41 -3.06
N PRO A 20 32.98 4.16 -3.24
CA PRO A 20 32.40 3.70 -4.50
C PRO A 20 31.04 4.34 -4.78
N LEU A 21 30.74 4.59 -6.05
CA LEU A 21 29.46 5.14 -6.50
C LEU A 21 28.38 4.04 -6.54
N ILE A 22 28.03 3.50 -5.38
CA ILE A 22 27.01 2.48 -5.23
C ILE A 22 25.81 3.09 -4.48
N PRO A 23 24.58 2.95 -4.99
CA PRO A 23 23.40 3.42 -4.29
C PRO A 23 23.23 2.76 -2.92
N GLU A 24 22.88 3.55 -1.91
CA GLU A 24 22.62 3.08 -0.56
C GLU A 24 21.52 2.00 -0.54
N GLY A 25 21.77 0.88 0.17
CA GLY A 25 20.85 -0.25 0.24
C GLY A 25 20.86 -1.14 -1.01
N MET A 26 21.86 -1.00 -1.88
CA MET A 26 22.06 -1.92 -3.02
C MET A 26 22.33 -3.32 -2.52
N PRO A 27 21.57 -4.34 -2.95
CA PRO A 27 21.83 -5.73 -2.57
C PRO A 27 23.13 -6.24 -3.18
N VAL A 28 23.85 -7.06 -2.43
CA VAL A 28 25.07 -7.71 -2.83
C VAL A 28 24.95 -9.19 -2.47
N LEU A 29 25.20 -10.07 -3.44
CA LEU A 29 25.30 -11.50 -3.28
C LEU A 29 26.78 -11.89 -3.07
N ILE A 30 27.07 -12.64 -2.03
CA ILE A 30 28.42 -13.02 -1.63
C ILE A 30 28.46 -14.52 -1.42
N ASP A 31 29.43 -15.20 -2.01
CA ASP A 31 29.68 -16.61 -1.75
C ASP A 31 30.36 -16.80 -0.38
N GLU A 32 30.29 -17.98 0.18
CA GLU A 32 30.80 -18.26 1.52
C GLU A 32 32.33 -18.09 1.66
N ASP A 33 33.03 -18.29 0.55
CA ASP A 33 34.49 -18.12 0.46
C ASP A 33 34.93 -16.68 0.14
N LEU A 34 34.00 -15.76 -0.08
CA LEU A 34 34.20 -14.34 -0.38
C LEU A 34 34.98 -14.09 -1.70
N LEU A 35 35.13 -15.09 -2.56
CA LEU A 35 35.85 -14.95 -3.82
C LEU A 35 34.93 -14.37 -4.90
N LEU A 36 35.43 -13.38 -5.62
CA LEU A 36 34.72 -12.74 -6.76
C LEU A 36 35.13 -13.35 -8.11
N GLU A 37 36.32 -13.92 -8.17
CA GLU A 37 36.90 -14.50 -9.37
C GLU A 37 37.45 -15.91 -9.09
N GLU A 38 37.44 -16.71 -10.12
CA GLU A 38 38.03 -18.06 -10.13
C GLU A 38 38.68 -18.33 -11.46
N ASN A 39 39.97 -18.72 -11.47
CA ASN A 39 40.74 -18.95 -12.68
C ASN A 39 40.71 -17.78 -13.68
N GLY A 40 40.68 -16.53 -13.19
CA GLY A 40 40.63 -15.32 -14.02
C GLY A 40 39.24 -14.98 -14.60
N ASN A 41 38.19 -15.71 -14.21
CA ASN A 41 36.82 -15.44 -14.63
C ASN A 41 35.98 -15.00 -13.43
N LEU A 42 35.06 -14.05 -13.67
CA LEU A 42 34.10 -13.63 -12.67
C LEU A 42 33.20 -14.79 -12.26
N ARG A 43 32.99 -14.96 -10.96
CA ARG A 43 32.05 -15.92 -10.43
C ARG A 43 30.61 -15.50 -10.68
N PRO A 44 29.65 -16.44 -10.72
CA PRO A 44 28.23 -16.14 -10.94
C PRO A 44 27.64 -15.10 -9.98
N ALA A 45 28.05 -15.11 -8.71
CA ALA A 45 27.62 -14.10 -7.73
C ALA A 45 28.14 -12.70 -8.10
N ALA A 46 29.39 -12.59 -8.57
CA ALA A 46 29.96 -11.33 -9.02
C ALA A 46 29.23 -10.79 -10.27
N ILE A 47 28.94 -11.67 -11.26
CA ILE A 47 28.16 -11.31 -12.45
C ILE A 47 26.74 -10.88 -12.08
N ALA A 48 26.08 -11.56 -11.14
CA ALA A 48 24.77 -11.18 -10.63
C ALA A 48 24.81 -9.78 -9.97
N ASN A 49 25.88 -9.46 -9.22
CA ASN A 49 26.06 -8.13 -8.63
C ASN A 49 26.26 -7.03 -9.68
N LEU A 50 26.93 -7.31 -10.81
CA LEU A 50 27.01 -6.35 -11.92
C LEU A 50 25.60 -6.00 -12.44
N TRP A 51 24.77 -7.00 -12.68
CA TRP A 51 23.38 -6.76 -13.10
C TRP A 51 22.54 -6.01 -12.06
N LEU A 52 22.66 -6.38 -10.78
CA LEU A 52 21.94 -5.69 -9.70
C LEU A 52 22.30 -4.21 -9.66
N ARG A 53 23.54 -3.83 -9.90
CA ARG A 53 24.00 -2.44 -9.94
C ARG A 53 23.40 -1.62 -11.08
N GLU A 54 22.97 -2.24 -12.16
CA GLU A 54 22.32 -1.56 -13.28
C GLU A 54 20.82 -1.31 -13.05
N LEU A 55 20.18 -2.00 -12.11
CA LEU A 55 18.74 -1.91 -11.87
C LEU A 55 18.19 -0.48 -11.72
N PRO A 56 18.88 0.45 -11.04
CA PRO A 56 18.40 1.83 -10.91
C PRO A 56 18.17 2.54 -12.24
N VAL A 57 18.97 2.24 -13.26
CA VAL A 57 18.93 2.86 -14.60
C VAL A 57 18.24 1.97 -15.63
N SER A 58 17.99 0.69 -15.32
CA SER A 58 17.34 -0.28 -16.22
C SER A 58 15.86 -0.50 -15.91
N GLY A 59 15.15 0.52 -15.42
CA GLY A 59 13.71 0.52 -15.18
C GLY A 59 13.25 -0.02 -13.83
N ALA A 60 14.15 -0.29 -12.89
CA ALA A 60 13.84 -0.73 -11.53
C ALA A 60 14.40 0.25 -10.45
N PRO A 61 13.88 1.48 -10.33
CA PRO A 61 14.47 2.50 -9.46
C PRO A 61 14.22 2.28 -7.95
N GLY A 62 13.42 1.30 -7.57
CA GLY A 62 12.99 1.10 -6.18
C GLY A 62 13.82 0.08 -5.43
N ARG A 63 14.33 0.43 -4.23
CA ARG A 63 15.16 -0.46 -3.37
C ARG A 63 14.47 -1.79 -3.03
N LEU A 64 13.15 -1.79 -2.80
CA LEU A 64 12.40 -3.02 -2.53
C LEU A 64 12.41 -3.97 -3.74
N THR A 65 12.40 -3.42 -4.96
CA THR A 65 12.52 -4.20 -6.18
C THR A 65 13.91 -4.83 -6.28
N TRP A 66 14.97 -4.10 -5.95
CA TRP A 66 16.34 -4.64 -5.95
C TRP A 66 16.47 -5.82 -4.99
N LYS A 67 15.97 -5.68 -3.75
CA LYS A 67 15.95 -6.77 -2.77
C LYS A 67 15.21 -8.00 -3.31
N THR A 68 14.04 -7.80 -3.90
CA THR A 68 13.23 -8.90 -4.46
C THR A 68 13.96 -9.59 -5.61
N TYR A 69 14.63 -8.82 -6.48
CA TYR A 69 15.39 -9.38 -7.59
C TYR A 69 16.64 -10.14 -7.12
N ALA A 70 17.35 -9.61 -6.14
CA ALA A 70 18.47 -10.31 -5.54
C ALA A 70 18.05 -11.63 -4.87
N GLN A 71 16.92 -11.65 -4.18
CA GLN A 71 16.35 -12.86 -3.58
C GLN A 71 15.98 -13.91 -4.62
N ALA A 72 15.40 -13.49 -5.76
CA ALA A 72 15.07 -14.38 -6.86
C ALA A 72 16.32 -15.00 -7.48
N LEU A 73 17.35 -14.18 -7.75
CA LEU A 73 18.64 -14.68 -8.26
C LEU A 73 19.32 -15.62 -7.27
N ARG A 74 19.40 -15.23 -6.01
CA ARG A 74 19.96 -16.07 -4.96
C ARG A 74 19.30 -17.44 -4.94
N SER A 75 17.97 -17.50 -4.94
CA SER A 75 17.22 -18.75 -4.90
C SER A 75 17.50 -19.66 -6.13
N TRP A 76 17.69 -19.05 -7.29
CA TRP A 76 18.04 -19.78 -8.51
C TRP A 76 19.49 -20.27 -8.51
N LEU A 77 20.44 -19.40 -8.17
CA LEU A 77 21.86 -19.74 -8.15
C LEU A 77 22.19 -20.80 -7.07
N GLU A 78 21.57 -20.72 -5.88
CA GLU A 78 21.69 -21.75 -4.84
C GLU A 78 21.14 -23.10 -5.33
N PHE A 79 19.98 -23.09 -6.02
CA PHE A 79 19.39 -24.31 -6.58
C PHE A 79 20.31 -24.97 -7.63
N LEU A 80 20.94 -24.18 -8.49
CA LEU A 80 21.91 -24.70 -9.48
C LEU A 80 23.15 -25.27 -8.80
N ALA A 81 23.71 -24.55 -7.83
CA ALA A 81 24.88 -24.95 -7.08
C ALA A 81 24.68 -26.29 -6.35
N GLU A 82 23.52 -26.48 -5.69
CA GLU A 82 23.15 -27.72 -5.01
C GLU A 82 23.07 -28.92 -5.95
N ARG A 83 22.94 -28.71 -7.28
CA ARG A 83 22.83 -29.74 -8.30
C ARG A 83 24.06 -29.85 -9.17
N GLY A 84 25.11 -29.07 -8.89
CA GLY A 84 26.33 -29.05 -9.66
C GLY A 84 26.17 -28.51 -11.09
N VAL A 85 25.08 -27.73 -11.36
CA VAL A 85 24.83 -27.13 -12.66
C VAL A 85 25.47 -25.73 -12.70
N ALA A 86 26.30 -25.49 -13.71
CA ALA A 86 26.92 -24.19 -13.92
C ALA A 86 25.85 -23.15 -14.31
N PRO A 87 25.82 -21.93 -13.69
CA PRO A 87 24.84 -20.91 -14.03
C PRO A 87 24.83 -20.41 -15.46
N PHE A 88 25.91 -20.66 -16.20
CA PHE A 88 26.06 -20.33 -17.62
C PHE A 88 26.39 -21.60 -18.47
N ALA A 89 25.84 -22.75 -18.04
CA ALA A 89 25.88 -24.01 -18.79
C ALA A 89 25.12 -23.89 -20.13
N ASP A 90 25.15 -24.94 -20.92
CA ASP A 90 24.37 -24.96 -22.15
C ASP A 90 22.87 -24.86 -21.92
N ARG A 91 22.15 -24.58 -23.03
CA ARG A 91 20.71 -24.31 -22.96
C ARG A 91 19.91 -25.50 -22.45
N ASP A 92 20.26 -26.70 -22.83
CA ASP A 92 19.47 -27.89 -22.52
C ASP A 92 19.66 -28.29 -21.05
N GLU A 93 20.87 -28.15 -20.53
CA GLU A 93 21.17 -28.35 -19.12
C GLU A 93 20.43 -27.33 -18.26
N LEU A 94 20.48 -26.04 -18.61
CA LEU A 94 19.75 -24.98 -17.90
C LEU A 94 18.22 -25.15 -17.99
N ARG A 95 17.68 -25.65 -19.09
CA ARG A 95 16.25 -25.95 -19.23
C ARG A 95 15.84 -27.14 -18.38
N SER A 96 16.67 -28.17 -18.32
CA SER A 96 16.45 -29.31 -17.42
C SER A 96 16.49 -28.88 -15.97
N ALA A 97 17.44 -28.01 -15.58
CA ALA A 97 17.50 -27.42 -14.27
C ALA A 97 16.25 -26.56 -13.97
N LEU A 98 15.76 -25.77 -14.94
CA LEU A 98 14.54 -24.96 -14.77
C LEU A 98 13.29 -25.82 -14.57
N SER A 99 13.19 -26.96 -15.27
CA SER A 99 12.12 -27.95 -15.09
C SER A 99 12.16 -28.54 -13.67
N SER A 100 13.34 -28.97 -13.21
CA SER A 100 13.54 -29.49 -11.85
C SER A 100 13.29 -28.43 -10.78
N PHE A 101 13.64 -27.16 -11.04
CA PHE A 101 13.33 -26.04 -10.15
C PHE A 101 11.82 -25.81 -10.02
N SER A 102 11.10 -25.90 -11.12
CA SER A 102 9.64 -25.84 -11.13
C SER A 102 9.02 -26.95 -10.28
N GLU A 103 9.45 -28.19 -10.48
CA GLU A 103 8.97 -29.33 -9.69
C GLU A 103 9.27 -29.16 -8.20
N TYR A 104 10.49 -28.75 -7.85
CA TYR A 104 10.88 -28.48 -6.46
C TYR A 104 10.02 -27.40 -5.81
N ARG A 105 9.66 -26.35 -6.55
CA ARG A 105 8.86 -25.21 -6.04
C ARG A 105 7.36 -25.50 -6.00
N PHE A 106 6.84 -26.49 -6.71
CA PHE A 106 5.41 -26.84 -6.68
C PHE A 106 5.12 -28.15 -5.95
N SER A 107 5.98 -29.13 -6.07
CA SER A 107 5.77 -30.48 -5.55
C SER A 107 6.78 -30.90 -4.47
N GLY A 108 7.82 -30.13 -4.25
CA GLY A 108 8.85 -30.39 -3.24
C GLY A 108 8.35 -30.26 -1.79
N PRO A 109 9.25 -30.14 -0.81
CA PRO A 109 8.91 -29.99 0.59
C PRO A 109 7.97 -28.77 0.82
N LEU A 110 6.99 -28.88 1.72
CA LEU A 110 5.97 -27.85 1.95
C LEU A 110 6.59 -26.46 2.23
N ALA A 111 7.69 -26.40 2.95
CA ALA A 111 8.39 -25.15 3.26
C ALA A 111 9.05 -24.48 2.03
N ALA A 112 9.31 -25.25 0.97
CA ALA A 112 9.95 -24.76 -0.26
C ALA A 112 8.94 -24.38 -1.35
N ARG A 113 7.65 -24.72 -1.17
CA ARG A 113 6.63 -24.48 -2.19
C ARG A 113 6.28 -23.00 -2.32
N TRP A 114 6.04 -22.62 -3.57
CA TRP A 114 5.66 -21.26 -3.93
C TRP A 114 4.23 -21.18 -4.49
N GLU A 115 3.60 -20.06 -4.21
CA GLU A 115 2.39 -19.64 -4.92
C GLU A 115 2.74 -19.20 -6.36
N GLU A 116 1.78 -19.31 -7.28
CA GLU A 116 1.94 -18.96 -8.71
C GLU A 116 2.52 -17.56 -8.93
N ASP A 117 2.11 -16.57 -8.12
CA ASP A 117 2.63 -15.20 -8.21
C ASP A 117 4.09 -15.10 -7.83
N THR A 118 4.49 -15.83 -6.80
CA THR A 118 5.87 -15.89 -6.35
C THR A 118 6.73 -16.55 -7.42
N TRP A 119 6.26 -17.66 -8.00
CA TRP A 119 6.92 -18.31 -9.13
C TRP A 119 7.09 -17.35 -10.32
N ASN A 120 6.00 -16.75 -10.80
CA ASN A 120 6.02 -15.86 -11.94
C ASN A 120 6.96 -14.67 -11.74
N LEU A 121 6.99 -14.09 -10.54
CA LEU A 121 7.92 -13.01 -10.19
C LEU A 121 9.38 -13.48 -10.28
N ASN A 122 9.71 -14.61 -9.66
CA ASN A 122 11.07 -15.13 -9.62
C ASN A 122 11.56 -15.52 -11.03
N VAL A 123 10.75 -16.29 -11.76
CA VAL A 123 11.09 -16.74 -13.13
C VAL A 123 11.29 -15.57 -14.09
N ASN A 124 10.43 -14.54 -14.03
CA ASN A 124 10.60 -13.35 -14.85
C ASN A 124 11.84 -12.54 -14.44
N THR A 125 12.18 -12.52 -13.16
CA THR A 125 13.40 -11.86 -12.68
C THR A 125 14.66 -12.58 -13.20
N VAL A 126 14.70 -13.90 -13.07
CA VAL A 126 15.79 -14.73 -13.58
C VAL A 126 15.90 -14.59 -15.11
N ALA A 127 14.77 -14.58 -15.83
CA ALA A 127 14.77 -14.39 -17.27
C ALA A 127 15.35 -13.03 -17.70
N ARG A 128 15.09 -11.96 -16.94
CA ARG A 128 15.69 -10.63 -17.18
C ARG A 128 17.20 -10.66 -16.96
N PHE A 129 17.66 -11.34 -15.92
CA PHE A 129 19.09 -11.52 -15.67
C PHE A 129 19.77 -12.23 -16.82
N TYR A 130 19.23 -13.36 -17.30
CA TYR A 130 19.82 -14.08 -18.44
C TYR A 130 19.76 -13.28 -19.75
N THR A 131 18.70 -12.51 -19.98
CA THR A 131 18.64 -11.60 -21.14
C THR A 131 19.79 -10.60 -21.09
N TRP A 132 20.00 -9.96 -19.93
CA TRP A 132 21.13 -9.05 -19.73
C TRP A 132 22.48 -9.78 -19.84
N ALA A 133 22.64 -10.98 -19.27
CA ALA A 133 23.88 -11.73 -19.31
C ALA A 133 24.27 -12.15 -20.77
N VAL A 134 23.29 -12.45 -21.60
CA VAL A 134 23.49 -12.67 -23.03
C VAL A 134 23.92 -11.38 -23.73
N ASP A 135 23.26 -10.28 -23.48
CA ASP A 135 23.58 -8.98 -24.08
C ASP A 135 24.98 -8.48 -23.67
N GLN A 136 25.45 -8.84 -22.47
CA GLN A 136 26.80 -8.52 -21.99
C GLN A 136 27.89 -9.57 -22.36
N GLY A 137 27.49 -10.65 -22.99
CA GLY A 137 28.42 -11.70 -23.41
C GLY A 137 28.87 -12.67 -22.32
N PHE A 138 28.24 -12.65 -21.13
CA PHE A 138 28.51 -13.61 -20.05
C PHE A 138 27.93 -15.02 -20.33
N CYS A 139 26.89 -15.07 -21.15
CA CYS A 139 26.17 -16.29 -21.47
C CYS A 139 25.85 -16.30 -22.98
N PRO A 140 26.12 -17.41 -23.72
CA PRO A 140 25.81 -17.47 -25.15
C PRO A 140 24.30 -17.57 -25.42
N VAL A 141 23.54 -18.17 -24.50
CA VAL A 141 22.11 -18.43 -24.67
C VAL A 141 21.38 -18.39 -23.32
N GLN A 142 20.08 -18.11 -23.39
CA GLN A 142 19.21 -18.13 -22.20
C GLN A 142 18.32 -19.38 -22.18
N PRO A 143 17.96 -19.94 -21.00
CA PRO A 143 17.08 -21.11 -20.88
C PRO A 143 15.60 -20.82 -21.21
N PHE A 144 15.20 -19.55 -21.28
CA PHE A 144 13.81 -19.14 -21.43
C PHE A 144 13.36 -19.06 -22.89
N THR A 145 12.10 -19.41 -23.12
CA THR A 145 11.42 -19.26 -24.40
C THR A 145 10.26 -18.28 -24.24
N TYR A 146 9.90 -17.61 -25.34
CA TYR A 146 8.87 -16.58 -25.33
C TYR A 146 7.83 -16.85 -26.40
N ALA A 147 6.56 -16.69 -26.04
CA ALA A 147 5.44 -16.69 -26.97
C ALA A 147 4.98 -15.23 -27.20
N ILE A 148 4.58 -14.94 -28.44
CA ILE A 148 3.94 -13.65 -28.79
C ILE A 148 2.46 -13.76 -28.41
N VAL A 149 2.03 -12.90 -27.49
CA VAL A 149 0.63 -12.80 -27.07
C VAL A 149 0.06 -11.48 -27.58
N ARG A 150 -1.08 -11.55 -28.27
CA ARG A 150 -1.84 -10.37 -28.69
C ARG A 150 -2.78 -9.97 -27.56
N ARG A 151 -2.72 -8.72 -27.13
CA ARG A 151 -3.65 -8.11 -26.19
C ARG A 151 -4.49 -7.06 -26.94
N TYR A 152 -5.78 -7.18 -26.83
CA TYR A 152 -6.71 -6.16 -27.30
C TYR A 152 -6.85 -5.13 -26.17
N THR A 153 -6.55 -3.88 -26.46
CA THR A 153 -6.70 -2.73 -25.55
C THR A 153 -7.51 -1.66 -26.25
N ASP A 154 -8.03 -0.70 -25.50
CA ASP A 154 -8.79 0.44 -26.06
C ASP A 154 -7.95 1.27 -27.08
N ALA A 155 -6.60 1.15 -26.99
CA ALA A 155 -5.65 1.78 -27.92
C ALA A 155 -5.28 0.87 -29.12
N GLY A 156 -5.94 -0.29 -29.29
CA GLY A 156 -5.68 -1.24 -30.38
C GLY A 156 -4.99 -2.53 -29.93
N VAL A 157 -4.49 -3.31 -30.90
CA VAL A 157 -3.86 -4.61 -30.66
C VAL A 157 -2.40 -4.41 -30.31
N GLN A 158 -2.02 -4.73 -29.08
CA GLN A 158 -0.63 -4.76 -28.63
C GLN A 158 -0.07 -6.19 -28.65
N GLN A 159 1.09 -6.38 -29.27
CA GLN A 159 1.83 -7.63 -29.20
C GLN A 159 2.81 -7.55 -28.04
N THR A 160 2.76 -8.52 -27.12
CA THR A 160 3.66 -8.63 -26.00
C THR A 160 4.35 -9.99 -25.99
N ARG A 161 5.66 -10.01 -25.72
CA ARG A 161 6.39 -11.26 -25.50
C ARG A 161 6.09 -11.76 -24.08
N ARG A 162 5.62 -13.00 -23.96
CA ARG A 162 5.38 -13.66 -22.69
C ARG A 162 6.36 -14.81 -22.50
N ASN A 163 7.03 -14.85 -21.36
CA ASN A 163 7.85 -15.98 -20.95
C ASN A 163 6.98 -17.23 -20.78
N THR A 164 7.29 -18.31 -21.49
CA THR A 164 6.49 -19.56 -21.47
C THR A 164 6.59 -20.30 -20.14
N ALA A 165 7.65 -20.06 -19.35
CA ALA A 165 7.80 -20.63 -18.01
C ALA A 165 6.85 -19.99 -16.98
N THR A 166 6.14 -18.90 -17.33
CA THR A 166 5.14 -18.29 -16.44
C THR A 166 3.83 -19.06 -16.47
N LEU A 167 3.28 -19.32 -15.30
CA LEU A 167 1.97 -19.97 -15.14
C LEU A 167 0.85 -19.01 -15.51
N ARG A 168 -0.19 -19.54 -16.13
CA ARG A 168 -1.44 -18.82 -16.31
C ARG A 168 -2.20 -18.89 -14.98
N LYS A 169 -2.44 -17.76 -14.37
CA LYS A 169 -3.41 -17.72 -13.29
C LYS A 169 -4.77 -18.18 -13.81
N ALA A 170 -5.32 -19.23 -13.21
CA ALA A 170 -6.75 -19.37 -13.23
C ALA A 170 -7.32 -18.02 -12.74
N LYS A 171 -8.35 -17.49 -13.40
CA LYS A 171 -9.10 -16.34 -12.88
C LYS A 171 -9.80 -16.80 -11.59
N ALA A 172 -9.01 -17.00 -10.54
CA ALA A 172 -9.59 -17.18 -9.22
C ALA A 172 -10.42 -15.93 -8.97
N HIS A 173 -11.67 -16.11 -8.56
CA HIS A 173 -12.46 -15.02 -8.03
C HIS A 173 -11.57 -14.29 -7.02
N ALA A 174 -11.15 -13.08 -7.35
CA ALA A 174 -10.21 -12.33 -6.53
C ALA A 174 -10.87 -12.12 -5.17
N LYS A 175 -10.47 -12.93 -4.18
CA LYS A 175 -10.99 -12.82 -2.82
C LYS A 175 -10.37 -11.58 -2.18
N VAL A 176 -10.89 -10.40 -2.51
CA VAL A 176 -10.52 -9.19 -1.80
C VAL A 176 -10.86 -9.38 -0.32
N LYS A 177 -9.82 -9.47 0.50
CA LYS A 177 -9.99 -9.52 1.96
C LYS A 177 -10.17 -8.09 2.45
N TYR A 178 -11.22 -7.82 3.21
CA TYR A 178 -11.49 -6.55 3.86
C TYR A 178 -12.16 -6.80 5.22
N LEU A 179 -12.21 -5.80 6.07
CA LEU A 179 -12.94 -5.86 7.34
C LEU A 179 -14.39 -5.43 7.08
N ASP A 180 -15.33 -6.26 7.48
CA ASP A 180 -16.73 -5.86 7.62
C ASP A 180 -16.91 -4.78 8.71
N VAL A 181 -18.13 -4.32 8.91
CA VAL A 181 -18.41 -3.21 9.84
C VAL A 181 -18.02 -3.56 11.28
N ASP A 182 -18.33 -4.79 11.73
CA ASP A 182 -18.12 -5.22 13.12
C ASP A 182 -16.63 -5.45 13.39
N PHE A 183 -15.94 -6.13 12.48
CA PHE A 183 -14.49 -6.33 12.59
C PHE A 183 -13.71 -5.02 12.49
N ARG A 184 -14.19 -4.06 11.68
CA ARG A 184 -13.60 -2.74 11.60
C ARG A 184 -13.72 -1.98 12.93
N GLN A 185 -14.88 -2.02 13.59
CA GLN A 185 -15.09 -1.40 14.89
C GLN A 185 -14.24 -2.07 15.96
N THR A 186 -14.25 -3.41 16.01
CA THR A 186 -13.42 -4.22 16.91
C THR A 186 -11.94 -3.87 16.77
N PHE A 187 -11.44 -3.76 15.53
CA PHE A 187 -10.05 -3.39 15.28
C PHE A 187 -9.70 -1.99 15.79
N LEU A 188 -10.55 -0.99 15.51
CA LEU A 188 -10.33 0.40 15.95
C LEU A 188 -10.37 0.51 17.47
N ARG A 189 -11.30 -0.17 18.14
CA ARG A 189 -11.37 -0.23 19.60
C ARG A 189 -10.12 -0.89 20.19
N ALA A 190 -9.70 -2.03 19.66
CA ALA A 190 -8.49 -2.71 20.09
C ALA A 190 -7.22 -1.88 19.91
N LEU A 191 -7.10 -1.07 18.84
CA LEU A 191 -5.99 -0.11 18.69
C LEU A 191 -5.96 0.93 19.81
N ALA A 192 -7.12 1.30 20.34
CA ALA A 192 -7.28 2.19 21.49
C ALA A 192 -7.17 1.49 22.85
N GLY A 193 -6.91 0.17 22.88
CA GLY A 193 -6.87 -0.61 24.15
C GLY A 193 -8.25 -0.89 24.74
N LEU A 194 -9.27 -0.94 23.88
CA LEU A 194 -10.65 -1.20 24.28
C LEU A 194 -11.12 -2.57 23.79
N ARG A 195 -12.02 -3.18 24.54
CA ARG A 195 -12.76 -4.40 24.20
C ARG A 195 -13.79 -4.13 23.07
N PRO A 196 -14.38 -5.17 22.47
CA PRO A 196 -15.45 -5.01 21.49
C PRO A 196 -16.69 -4.26 22.03
N ASP A 197 -16.98 -4.35 23.32
CA ASP A 197 -18.05 -3.61 23.99
C ASP A 197 -17.71 -2.14 24.26
N GLY A 198 -16.44 -1.75 24.18
CA GLY A 198 -15.96 -0.38 24.40
C GLY A 198 -15.30 -0.16 25.75
N GLU A 199 -15.33 -1.15 26.65
CA GLU A 199 -14.67 -1.08 27.92
C GLU A 199 -13.13 -1.28 27.80
N PRO A 200 -12.31 -0.80 28.74
CA PRO A 200 -10.88 -1.03 28.73
C PRO A 200 -10.55 -2.52 28.72
N ASP A 201 -9.62 -2.95 27.86
CA ASP A 201 -9.22 -4.36 27.74
C ASP A 201 -8.08 -4.78 28.68
N GLY A 202 -7.63 -3.84 29.52
CA GLY A 202 -6.48 -4.06 30.41
C GLY A 202 -5.11 -4.07 29.74
N PHE A 203 -5.07 -3.88 28.43
CA PHE A 203 -3.83 -3.85 27.65
C PHE A 203 -3.00 -2.59 27.94
N ARG A 204 -1.85 -2.76 28.56
CA ARG A 204 -0.92 -1.66 28.87
C ARG A 204 0.02 -1.36 27.69
N GLY A 205 -0.56 -1.15 26.51
CA GLY A 205 0.19 -0.77 25.30
C GLY A 205 0.64 0.68 25.33
N ARG A 206 1.75 0.95 24.62
CA ARG A 206 2.22 2.32 24.40
C ARG A 206 1.54 2.94 23.19
N HIS A 207 1.33 4.26 23.22
CA HIS A 207 0.83 5.04 22.06
C HIS A 207 -0.52 4.57 21.51
N LEU A 208 -1.46 4.22 22.39
CA LEU A 208 -2.79 3.77 21.99
C LEU A 208 -3.54 4.85 21.19
N GLY A 209 -3.47 6.12 21.62
CA GLY A 209 -4.06 7.26 20.89
C GLY A 209 -3.50 7.38 19.47
N ARG A 210 -2.17 7.32 19.29
CA ARG A 210 -1.51 7.30 17.98
C ARG A 210 -2.04 6.17 17.09
N ASN A 211 -2.09 4.95 17.66
CA ASN A 211 -2.46 3.77 16.89
C ASN A 211 -3.93 3.83 16.44
N ALA A 212 -4.83 4.25 17.32
CA ALA A 212 -6.26 4.43 17.05
C ALA A 212 -6.51 5.53 16.01
N ALA A 213 -5.89 6.71 16.20
CA ALA A 213 -6.03 7.84 15.30
C ALA A 213 -5.54 7.50 13.90
N MET A 214 -4.35 6.87 13.77
CA MET A 214 -3.83 6.44 12.48
C MET A 214 -4.68 5.34 11.84
N GLY A 215 -5.11 4.33 12.60
CA GLY A 215 -6.00 3.28 12.10
C GLY A 215 -7.29 3.86 11.52
N ARG A 216 -7.91 4.82 12.20
CA ARG A 216 -9.11 5.50 11.73
C ARG A 216 -8.84 6.37 10.49
N LEU A 217 -7.74 7.10 10.47
CA LEU A 217 -7.34 7.89 9.31
C LEU A 217 -7.19 7.00 8.08
N VAL A 218 -6.45 5.89 8.18
CA VAL A 218 -6.22 4.96 7.07
C VAL A 218 -7.51 4.31 6.57
N ILE A 219 -8.40 3.88 7.48
CA ILE A 219 -9.71 3.30 7.11
C ILE A 219 -10.61 4.34 6.44
N SER A 220 -10.49 5.62 6.78
CA SER A 220 -11.33 6.67 6.18
C SER A 220 -10.77 7.25 4.88
N SER A 221 -9.48 7.05 4.59
CA SER A 221 -8.78 7.70 3.47
C SER A 221 -8.17 6.73 2.46
N GLY A 222 -8.02 5.45 2.82
CA GLY A 222 -7.40 4.45 1.97
C GLY A 222 -5.92 4.71 1.65
N LEU A 223 -5.23 5.41 2.53
CA LEU A 223 -3.78 5.67 2.39
C LEU A 223 -2.98 4.35 2.32
N ARG A 224 -1.95 4.33 1.48
CA ARG A 224 -0.98 3.23 1.45
C ARG A 224 -0.01 3.35 2.63
N ALA A 225 0.60 2.22 3.03
CA ALA A 225 1.58 2.19 4.12
C ALA A 225 2.65 3.28 3.98
N GLN A 226 3.27 3.39 2.81
CA GLN A 226 4.28 4.40 2.53
C GLN A 226 3.74 5.84 2.67
N GLU A 227 2.49 6.08 2.26
CA GLU A 227 1.86 7.40 2.28
C GLU A 227 1.65 7.88 3.72
N PHE A 228 0.95 7.10 4.55
CA PHE A 228 0.67 7.53 5.92
C PHE A 228 1.88 7.44 6.86
N THR A 229 2.86 6.58 6.58
CA THR A 229 4.10 6.50 7.35
C THR A 229 4.97 7.76 7.21
N HIS A 230 4.97 8.37 6.01
CA HIS A 230 5.80 9.54 5.71
C HIS A 230 5.00 10.84 5.60
N LEU A 231 3.78 10.85 6.14
CA LEU A 231 2.93 12.02 6.18
C LEU A 231 3.50 13.05 7.17
N LEU A 232 3.63 14.30 6.73
CA LEU A 232 4.06 15.40 7.56
C LEU A 232 2.86 16.06 8.25
N THR A 233 3.07 16.63 9.43
CA THR A 233 2.03 17.38 10.14
C THR A 233 1.48 18.54 9.33
N TYR A 234 2.31 19.17 8.50
CA TYR A 234 1.96 20.29 7.63
C TYR A 234 1.13 19.91 6.40
N GLU A 235 1.06 18.63 6.04
CA GLU A 235 0.33 18.13 4.87
C GLU A 235 -1.10 17.66 5.21
N LEU A 236 -1.48 17.73 6.48
CA LEU A 236 -2.84 17.38 6.89
C LEU A 236 -3.81 18.47 6.42
N PRO A 237 -4.95 18.09 5.82
CA PRO A 237 -5.98 19.07 5.48
C PRO A 237 -6.56 19.70 6.73
N GLY A 238 -6.80 21.00 6.66
CA GLY A 238 -7.48 21.72 7.74
C GLY A 238 -8.89 21.17 7.97
N LEU A 239 -9.32 21.14 9.22
CA LEU A 239 -10.69 20.78 9.56
C LEU A 239 -11.65 21.90 9.15
N PRO A 240 -12.78 21.59 8.47
CA PRO A 240 -13.87 22.55 8.28
C PRO A 240 -14.37 23.07 9.63
N ALA A 241 -14.74 24.35 9.68
CA ALA A 241 -15.23 24.99 10.90
C ALA A 241 -16.48 24.31 11.49
N ARG A 242 -17.28 23.67 10.65
CA ARG A 242 -18.47 22.91 11.06
C ARG A 242 -18.31 21.43 10.70
N ARG A 243 -18.80 20.57 11.58
CA ARG A 243 -18.89 19.13 11.30
C ARG A 243 -19.67 18.89 10.02
N SER A 244 -19.09 18.13 9.08
CA SER A 244 -19.68 17.82 7.79
C SER A 244 -19.72 16.32 7.56
N ALA A 245 -20.78 15.83 6.93
CA ALA A 245 -20.87 14.49 6.40
C ALA A 245 -20.07 14.34 5.09
N VAL A 246 -19.80 15.46 4.41
CA VAL A 246 -18.99 15.48 3.19
C VAL A 246 -17.53 15.25 3.56
N PRO A 247 -16.87 14.26 2.94
CA PRO A 247 -15.46 14.01 3.19
C PRO A 247 -14.58 15.19 2.77
N VAL A 248 -13.52 15.41 3.51
CA VAL A 248 -12.52 16.46 3.23
C VAL A 248 -11.54 15.94 2.20
N ARG A 249 -11.21 16.76 1.20
CA ARG A 249 -10.17 16.44 0.21
C ARG A 249 -8.82 16.34 0.88
N PHE A 250 -8.05 15.30 0.53
CA PHE A 250 -6.76 15.02 1.11
C PHE A 250 -5.72 14.83 -0.01
N PRO A 251 -4.98 15.90 -0.37
CA PRO A 251 -3.94 15.82 -1.37
C PRO A 251 -2.72 15.07 -0.84
N LEU A 252 -2.07 14.29 -1.68
CA LEU A 252 -0.89 13.49 -1.35
C LEU A 252 0.28 13.86 -2.26
N ALA A 253 1.41 14.15 -1.65
CA ALA A 253 2.64 14.49 -2.35
C ALA A 253 3.14 13.32 -3.22
N ALA A 254 3.64 13.64 -4.42
CA ALA A 254 4.08 12.63 -5.38
C ALA A 254 5.13 11.65 -4.80
N GLN A 255 6.10 12.15 -4.05
CA GLN A 255 7.22 11.35 -3.56
C GLN A 255 6.83 10.27 -2.54
N ILE A 256 5.71 10.43 -1.81
CA ILE A 256 5.21 9.41 -0.89
C ILE A 256 4.28 8.41 -1.56
N THR A 257 3.85 8.66 -2.80
CA THR A 257 2.95 7.76 -3.53
C THR A 257 3.71 6.71 -4.35
N LYS A 258 3.10 5.56 -4.59
CA LYS A 258 3.66 4.55 -5.49
C LYS A 258 3.71 5.09 -6.93
N GLY A 259 4.89 5.04 -7.53
CA GLY A 259 5.12 5.54 -8.89
C GLY A 259 5.29 7.05 -8.98
N LYS A 260 5.48 7.75 -7.85
CA LYS A 260 5.76 9.20 -7.76
C LYS A 260 4.73 10.07 -8.51
N LYS A 261 3.44 9.69 -8.45
CA LYS A 261 2.33 10.44 -9.03
C LYS A 261 1.52 11.06 -7.91
N ALA A 262 1.40 12.39 -7.90
CA ALA A 262 0.51 13.09 -6.98
C ALA A 262 -0.93 12.59 -7.18
N ARG A 263 -1.67 12.43 -6.10
CA ARG A 263 -3.07 12.05 -6.12
C ARG A 263 -3.84 12.71 -4.98
N GLU A 264 -5.13 12.72 -5.09
CA GLU A 264 -6.03 13.10 -3.99
C GLU A 264 -6.78 11.87 -3.46
N THR A 265 -7.13 11.90 -2.20
CA THR A 265 -8.08 11.00 -1.57
C THR A 265 -9.03 11.81 -0.68
N TRP A 266 -9.87 11.14 0.07
CA TRP A 266 -10.80 11.75 1.00
C TRP A 266 -10.51 11.26 2.41
N ALA A 267 -10.83 12.10 3.40
CA ALA A 267 -10.85 11.69 4.79
C ALA A 267 -12.13 12.21 5.45
N SER A 268 -12.72 11.44 6.35
CA SER A 268 -13.91 11.90 7.09
C SER A 268 -13.53 12.97 8.10
N TYR A 269 -14.44 13.90 8.36
CA TYR A 269 -14.28 14.91 9.41
C TYR A 269 -13.88 14.29 10.75
N LYS A 270 -14.57 13.21 11.15
CA LYS A 270 -14.27 12.50 12.41
C LYS A 270 -12.85 11.98 12.47
N ALA A 271 -12.35 11.38 11.38
CA ALA A 271 -10.98 10.83 11.34
C ALA A 271 -9.92 11.94 11.44
N LEU A 272 -10.14 13.06 10.76
CA LEU A 272 -9.23 14.22 10.83
C LEU A 272 -9.27 14.89 12.21
N SER A 273 -10.46 15.04 12.81
CA SER A 273 -10.61 15.60 14.15
C SER A 273 -9.90 14.77 15.21
N GLU A 274 -10.12 13.44 15.22
CA GLU A 274 -9.42 12.55 16.16
C GLU A 274 -7.90 12.50 15.90
N PHE A 275 -7.49 12.64 14.66
CA PHE A 275 -6.07 12.72 14.32
C PHE A 275 -5.46 14.05 14.80
N GLY A 276 -6.18 15.17 14.66
CA GLY A 276 -5.80 16.46 15.22
C GLY A 276 -5.64 16.39 16.74
N GLN A 277 -6.61 15.80 17.45
CA GLN A 277 -6.50 15.60 18.89
C GLN A 277 -5.26 14.79 19.29
N TYR A 278 -4.95 13.72 18.55
CA TYR A 278 -3.70 12.98 18.77
C TYR A 278 -2.46 13.87 18.60
N LEU A 279 -2.42 14.73 17.57
CA LEU A 279 -1.28 15.63 17.35
C LEU A 279 -1.12 16.65 18.48
N GLU A 280 -2.22 17.23 18.92
CA GLU A 280 -2.25 18.29 19.92
C GLU A 280 -2.00 17.78 21.35
N LEU A 281 -2.45 16.57 21.67
CA LEU A 281 -2.37 16.01 23.02
C LEU A 281 -1.25 14.96 23.14
N ASP A 282 -1.47 13.76 22.59
CA ASP A 282 -0.55 12.61 22.80
C ASP A 282 0.82 12.86 22.18
N ARG A 283 0.85 13.32 20.92
CA ARG A 283 2.10 13.59 20.22
C ARG A 283 2.87 14.74 20.85
N ALA A 284 2.19 15.82 21.19
CA ALA A 284 2.80 16.97 21.85
C ALA A 284 3.41 16.59 23.20
N ALA A 285 2.69 15.79 24.01
CA ALA A 285 3.21 15.27 25.27
C ALA A 285 4.44 14.39 25.10
N VAL A 286 4.48 13.54 24.06
CA VAL A 286 5.64 12.71 23.75
C VAL A 286 6.84 13.55 23.32
N LEU A 287 6.65 14.63 22.58
CA LEU A 287 7.72 15.47 22.04
C LEU A 287 8.22 16.53 23.05
N ALA A 288 7.48 16.77 24.11
CA ALA A 288 7.88 17.77 25.12
C ALA A 288 9.26 17.48 25.69
N GLY A 289 10.19 18.45 25.52
CA GLY A 289 11.59 18.36 26.00
C GLY A 289 12.45 17.33 25.25
N ARG A 290 12.03 16.87 24.07
CA ARG A 290 12.81 15.93 23.24
C ARG A 290 13.23 16.58 21.93
N GLU A 291 14.47 16.32 21.57
CA GLU A 291 15.02 16.68 20.27
C GLU A 291 15.02 15.48 19.33
N HIS A 292 14.71 15.72 18.08
CA HIS A 292 14.79 14.72 17.03
C HIS A 292 16.19 14.68 16.43
N VAL A 293 16.90 13.59 16.67
CA VAL A 293 18.15 13.30 15.99
C VAL A 293 17.88 12.25 14.92
N PRO A 294 17.87 12.62 13.63
CA PRO A 294 17.67 11.68 12.55
C PRO A 294 18.74 10.61 12.51
N ASP A 295 18.40 9.41 12.04
CA ASP A 295 19.36 8.33 11.83
C ASP A 295 20.49 8.82 10.90
N PRO A 296 21.77 8.82 11.34
CA PRO A 296 22.91 9.28 10.54
C PRO A 296 23.03 8.56 9.19
N ARG A 297 22.56 7.31 9.09
CA ARG A 297 22.52 6.53 7.85
C ARG A 297 21.63 7.11 6.77
N LEU A 298 20.66 7.96 7.13
CA LEU A 298 19.81 8.66 6.18
C LEU A 298 20.45 9.95 5.65
N GLY A 299 21.51 10.43 6.30
CA GLY A 299 22.22 11.68 6.01
C GLY A 299 22.02 12.76 7.09
N PRO A 300 22.60 13.95 6.93
CA PRO A 300 22.54 15.01 7.93
C PRO A 300 21.11 15.52 8.15
N PRO A 301 20.79 16.07 9.35
CA PRO A 301 19.50 16.68 9.63
C PRO A 301 19.12 17.76 8.62
N LEU A 302 17.85 17.84 8.29
CA LEU A 302 17.26 18.89 7.46
C LEU A 302 16.43 19.82 8.35
N VAL A 303 17.09 20.85 8.88
CA VAL A 303 16.41 21.85 9.72
C VAL A 303 15.55 22.73 8.84
N ILE A 304 14.25 22.81 9.18
CA ILE A 304 13.27 23.61 8.46
C ILE A 304 12.99 24.92 9.19
N SER A 305 12.66 25.95 8.42
CA SER A 305 12.14 27.22 8.94
C SER A 305 10.97 27.71 8.10
N ALA A 306 10.09 28.52 8.69
CA ALA A 306 8.87 29.03 8.06
C ALA A 306 8.08 27.94 7.31
N PRO A 307 7.69 26.84 7.99
CA PRO A 307 6.91 25.78 7.37
C PRO A 307 5.46 26.23 7.15
N ASP A 308 4.89 25.83 6.02
CA ASP A 308 3.45 25.93 5.73
C ASP A 308 2.95 24.66 5.01
N TRP A 309 1.74 24.67 4.49
CA TRP A 309 1.15 23.52 3.81
C TRP A 309 1.83 23.13 2.48
N GLU A 310 2.57 24.03 1.85
CA GLU A 310 3.27 23.77 0.59
C GLU A 310 4.70 23.29 0.77
N GLY A 311 5.38 23.76 1.83
CA GLY A 311 6.79 23.48 2.05
C GLY A 311 7.40 24.27 3.20
N ALA A 312 8.73 24.33 3.22
CA ALA A 312 9.52 25.10 4.19
C ALA A 312 10.78 25.63 3.57
N ARG A 313 11.53 26.44 4.31
CA ARG A 313 12.92 26.77 3.97
C ARG A 313 13.86 25.73 4.57
N ILE A 314 14.75 25.19 3.74
CA ILE A 314 15.81 24.24 4.13
C ILE A 314 17.13 24.81 3.59
N GLY A 315 18.08 25.05 4.48
CA GLY A 315 19.35 25.69 4.08
C GLY A 315 19.13 27.05 3.38
N GLY A 316 18.14 27.82 3.83
CA GLY A 316 17.81 29.15 3.26
C GLY A 316 16.95 29.08 1.97
N ARG A 317 16.78 27.93 1.34
CA ARG A 317 16.01 27.78 0.08
C ARG A 317 14.61 27.26 0.35
N ARG A 318 13.60 27.79 -0.38
CA ARG A 318 12.23 27.27 -0.36
C ARG A 318 12.16 25.89 -1.03
N VAL A 319 11.70 24.88 -0.30
CA VAL A 319 11.54 23.49 -0.76
C VAL A 319 10.11 23.06 -0.53
N SER A 320 9.45 22.60 -1.59
CA SER A 320 8.09 22.04 -1.49
C SER A 320 8.15 20.61 -0.95
N TRP A 321 7.17 20.25 -0.07
CA TRP A 321 7.00 18.88 0.45
C TRP A 321 6.89 17.83 -0.66
N ARG A 322 6.37 18.21 -1.82
CA ARG A 322 6.22 17.33 -3.00
C ARG A 322 7.54 16.84 -3.58
N LYS A 323 8.64 17.54 -3.31
CA LYS A 323 9.99 17.20 -3.81
C LYS A 323 10.77 16.29 -2.84
N LEU A 324 10.41 16.29 -1.56
CA LEU A 324 11.13 15.55 -0.53
C LEU A 324 10.91 14.05 -0.64
N THR A 325 11.99 13.32 -0.80
CA THR A 325 12.03 11.86 -0.77
C THR A 325 11.64 11.32 0.61
N LEU A 326 11.35 10.01 0.70
CA LEU A 326 10.99 9.36 1.96
C LEU A 326 12.08 9.53 3.03
N ASN A 327 13.36 9.36 2.65
CA ASN A 327 14.48 9.52 3.57
C ASN A 327 14.65 10.98 4.03
N GLU A 328 14.49 11.93 3.13
CA GLU A 328 14.57 13.36 3.49
C GLU A 328 13.45 13.75 4.47
N ARG A 329 12.25 13.21 4.33
CA ARG A 329 11.14 13.45 5.26
C ARG A 329 11.46 12.96 6.68
N LEU A 330 12.13 11.81 6.81
CA LEU A 330 12.56 11.29 8.12
C LEU A 330 13.69 12.11 8.77
N ARG A 331 14.38 12.95 8.00
CA ARG A 331 15.47 13.83 8.45
C ARG A 331 15.00 15.23 8.82
N LEU A 332 13.71 15.55 8.61
CA LEU A 332 13.19 16.89 8.90
C LEU A 332 13.19 17.17 10.40
N VAL A 333 13.80 18.27 10.76
CA VAL A 333 13.78 18.82 12.13
C VAL A 333 13.01 20.14 12.09
N THR A 334 11.94 20.21 12.88
CA THR A 334 11.09 21.42 12.97
C THR A 334 11.83 22.58 13.69
N PRO A 335 11.31 23.80 13.63
CA PRO A 335 11.89 24.92 14.40
C PRO A 335 12.01 24.65 15.91
N GLU A 336 11.11 23.82 16.44
CA GLU A 336 11.08 23.39 17.84
C GLU A 336 12.04 22.23 18.13
N GLY A 337 12.88 21.83 17.16
CA GLY A 337 13.83 20.72 17.32
C GLY A 337 13.22 19.32 17.24
N THR A 338 11.96 19.18 16.83
CA THR A 338 11.25 17.89 16.79
C THR A 338 11.11 17.35 15.36
N THR A 339 10.62 16.10 15.21
CA THR A 339 10.31 15.56 13.88
C THR A 339 9.05 16.18 13.27
N ALA A 340 9.04 16.38 11.96
CA ALA A 340 7.83 16.78 11.22
C ALA A 340 6.89 15.62 10.88
N ILE A 341 7.31 14.37 11.08
CA ILE A 341 6.47 13.17 10.82
C ILE A 341 5.31 13.14 11.82
N THR A 342 4.12 12.78 11.34
CA THR A 342 2.91 12.74 12.14
C THR A 342 2.95 11.71 13.28
N ALA A 343 3.49 10.51 13.05
CA ALA A 343 3.53 9.44 14.03
C ALA A 343 4.89 9.32 14.70
N VAL A 344 4.93 9.30 16.03
CA VAL A 344 6.16 9.28 16.81
C VAL A 344 6.24 8.08 17.77
N GLN A 345 7.46 7.68 18.12
CA GLN A 345 7.80 6.70 19.14
C GLN A 345 7.95 7.37 20.51
N SER A 346 8.19 6.56 21.56
CA SER A 346 8.37 7.08 22.93
C SER A 346 9.59 7.99 23.11
N ASP A 347 10.60 7.86 22.26
CA ASP A 347 11.80 8.70 22.23
C ASP A 347 11.66 9.98 21.39
N GLY A 348 10.49 10.19 20.77
CA GLY A 348 10.22 11.32 19.88
C GLY A 348 10.64 11.08 18.43
N SER A 349 11.28 9.96 18.11
CA SER A 349 11.65 9.63 16.72
C SER A 349 10.44 9.22 15.87
N PRO A 350 10.51 9.30 14.54
CA PRO A 350 9.45 8.85 13.64
C PRO A 350 9.06 7.39 13.85
N PHE A 351 7.77 7.09 13.85
CA PHE A 351 7.27 5.72 13.89
C PHE A 351 6.93 5.21 12.50
N ILE A 352 7.53 4.08 12.11
CA ILE A 352 7.40 3.54 10.74
C ILE A 352 6.85 2.09 10.68
N ASP A 353 6.86 1.33 11.77
CA ASP A 353 6.50 -0.11 11.77
C ASP A 353 5.02 -0.36 12.07
N TRP A 354 4.17 0.07 11.16
CA TRP A 354 2.73 -0.12 11.24
C TRP A 354 2.28 -1.56 11.01
N ALA A 355 3.02 -2.30 10.18
CA ALA A 355 2.67 -3.68 9.87
C ALA A 355 2.72 -4.56 11.14
N THR A 356 3.76 -4.40 11.94
CA THR A 356 3.89 -5.11 13.23
C THR A 356 2.82 -4.67 14.22
N THR A 357 2.53 -3.37 14.32
CA THR A 357 1.47 -2.86 15.21
C THR A 357 0.11 -3.46 14.88
N PHE A 358 -0.29 -3.44 13.61
CA PHE A 358 -1.57 -3.97 13.18
C PHE A 358 -1.66 -5.49 13.34
N ARG A 359 -0.56 -6.20 13.03
CA ARG A 359 -0.47 -7.64 13.22
C ARG A 359 -0.60 -8.03 14.71
N ARG A 360 0.14 -7.36 15.60
CA ARG A 360 0.08 -7.61 17.06
C ARG A 360 -1.31 -7.35 17.63
N THR A 361 -1.97 -6.26 17.21
CA THR A 361 -3.36 -5.97 17.59
C THR A 361 -4.30 -7.07 17.11
N SER A 362 -4.15 -7.56 15.87
CA SER A 362 -4.96 -8.66 15.33
C SER A 362 -4.76 -9.97 16.11
N ILE A 363 -3.52 -10.29 16.48
CA ILE A 363 -3.20 -11.47 17.29
C ILE A 363 -3.85 -11.36 18.67
N ARG A 364 -3.83 -10.18 19.31
CA ARG A 364 -4.51 -9.93 20.57
C ARG A 364 -6.01 -10.12 20.46
N ILE A 365 -6.65 -9.56 19.42
CA ILE A 365 -8.09 -9.77 19.18
C ILE A 365 -8.42 -11.26 19.02
N ARG A 366 -7.59 -12.01 18.27
CA ARG A 366 -7.80 -13.47 18.09
C ARG A 366 -7.70 -14.23 19.40
N ARG A 367 -6.75 -13.88 20.23
CA ARG A 367 -6.52 -14.58 21.50
C ARG A 367 -7.64 -14.30 22.50
N ASP A 368 -8.10 -13.03 22.58
CA ASP A 368 -8.87 -12.56 23.73
C ASP A 368 -10.37 -12.40 23.42
N PHE A 369 -10.76 -12.22 22.15
CA PHE A 369 -12.12 -11.81 21.80
C PHE A 369 -12.76 -12.61 20.64
N GLU A 370 -12.07 -12.78 19.50
CA GLU A 370 -12.65 -13.39 18.29
C GLU A 370 -11.59 -14.18 17.52
N SER A 371 -11.58 -15.50 17.70
CA SER A 371 -10.56 -16.39 17.14
C SER A 371 -10.45 -16.36 15.61
N ARG A 372 -11.55 -16.02 14.90
CA ARG A 372 -11.59 -15.91 13.44
C ARG A 372 -11.18 -14.55 12.91
N PHE A 373 -10.82 -13.59 13.80
CA PHE A 373 -10.44 -12.27 13.36
C PHE A 373 -9.28 -12.30 12.36
N PRO A 374 -9.32 -11.58 11.22
CA PRO A 374 -8.25 -11.62 10.23
C PRO A 374 -6.97 -10.91 10.73
N ILE A 375 -5.82 -11.33 10.22
CA ILE A 375 -4.58 -10.56 10.42
C ILE A 375 -4.65 -9.30 9.57
N VAL A 376 -4.71 -8.16 10.24
CA VAL A 376 -4.81 -6.85 9.60
C VAL A 376 -3.44 -6.39 9.14
N THR A 377 -3.39 -5.92 7.89
CA THR A 377 -2.24 -5.27 7.27
C THR A 377 -2.64 -3.89 6.78
N PRO A 378 -1.72 -2.95 6.54
CA PRO A 378 -2.03 -1.67 5.91
C PRO A 378 -2.81 -1.81 4.60
N HIS A 379 -2.50 -2.84 3.82
CA HIS A 379 -3.18 -3.11 2.55
C HIS A 379 -4.63 -3.55 2.74
N LEU A 380 -4.89 -4.38 3.77
CA LEU A 380 -6.25 -4.81 4.11
C LEU A 380 -7.11 -3.62 4.57
N LEU A 381 -6.57 -2.67 5.33
CA LEU A 381 -7.30 -1.45 5.70
C LEU A 381 -7.66 -0.60 4.48
N ARG A 382 -6.77 -0.52 3.50
CA ARG A 382 -7.06 0.16 2.23
C ARG A 382 -8.16 -0.54 1.43
N HIS A 383 -8.19 -1.88 1.41
CA HIS A 383 -9.30 -2.64 0.82
C HIS A 383 -10.62 -2.38 1.57
N THR A 384 -10.55 -2.28 2.90
CA THR A 384 -11.71 -1.92 3.74
C THR A 384 -12.26 -0.54 3.37
N PHE A 385 -11.39 0.46 3.19
CA PHE A 385 -11.79 1.77 2.67
C PHE A 385 -12.45 1.66 1.30
N ALA A 386 -11.84 0.91 0.38
CA ALA A 386 -12.36 0.76 -0.97
C ALA A 386 -13.76 0.15 -1.00
N MET A 387 -13.99 -0.93 -0.26
CA MET A 387 -15.30 -1.57 -0.16
C MET A 387 -16.35 -0.64 0.48
N ALA A 388 -16.02 -0.02 1.61
CA ALA A 388 -16.93 0.91 2.28
C ALA A 388 -17.24 2.17 1.43
N THR A 389 -16.31 2.62 0.61
CA THR A 389 -16.51 3.75 -0.30
C THR A 389 -17.36 3.33 -1.48
N LEU A 390 -17.09 2.17 -2.08
CA LEU A 390 -17.90 1.65 -3.18
C LEU A 390 -19.36 1.46 -2.76
N GLU A 391 -19.61 0.83 -1.60
CA GLU A 391 -20.96 0.67 -1.06
C GLU A 391 -21.69 2.02 -0.92
N ARG A 392 -21.01 3.04 -0.38
CA ARG A 392 -21.60 4.39 -0.24
C ARG A 392 -21.88 5.06 -1.58
N LEU A 393 -20.96 4.94 -2.55
CA LEU A 393 -21.14 5.52 -3.89
C LEU A 393 -22.30 4.84 -4.62
N VAL A 394 -22.42 3.52 -4.51
CA VAL A 394 -23.51 2.74 -5.13
C VAL A 394 -24.84 3.06 -4.46
N LYS A 395 -24.92 3.09 -3.11
CA LYS A 395 -26.11 3.50 -2.39
C LYS A 395 -26.56 4.92 -2.77
N GLY A 396 -25.62 5.86 -2.84
CA GLY A 396 -25.90 7.24 -3.26
C GLY A 396 -26.36 7.35 -4.72
N HIS A 397 -25.86 6.50 -5.60
CA HIS A 397 -26.31 6.43 -6.99
C HIS A 397 -27.75 5.92 -7.08
N TYR A 398 -28.09 4.84 -6.40
CA TYR A 398 -29.47 4.31 -6.37
C TYR A 398 -30.45 5.26 -5.68
N ALA A 399 -30.06 5.95 -4.61
CA ALA A 399 -30.91 6.94 -3.94
C ALA A 399 -31.28 8.11 -4.88
N ARG A 400 -30.30 8.60 -5.66
CA ARG A 400 -30.58 9.63 -6.69
C ARG A 400 -31.47 9.10 -7.80
N ALA A 401 -31.24 7.86 -8.25
CA ALA A 401 -32.06 7.22 -9.26
C ALA A 401 -33.52 7.15 -8.84
N ALA A 402 -33.77 6.71 -7.63
CA ALA A 402 -35.11 6.58 -7.08
C ALA A 402 -35.81 7.96 -6.90
N ALA A 403 -35.08 8.96 -6.38
CA ALA A 403 -35.60 10.32 -6.27
C ALA A 403 -36.02 10.93 -7.63
N LEU A 404 -35.24 10.66 -8.69
CA LEU A 404 -35.55 11.10 -10.04
C LEU A 404 -36.77 10.37 -10.65
N ILE A 405 -36.98 9.11 -10.29
CA ILE A 405 -38.13 8.32 -10.75
C ILE A 405 -39.43 8.78 -10.04
N SER A 406 -39.34 9.11 -8.73
CA SER A 406 -40.50 9.59 -7.96
C SER A 406 -40.97 10.98 -8.38
N ASP A 407 -40.09 11.84 -8.92
CA ASP A 407 -40.43 13.19 -9.43
C ASP A 407 -41.07 13.20 -10.84
N ALA A 408 -41.49 12.02 -11.36
CA ALA A 408 -42.38 11.81 -12.49
C ALA A 408 -42.09 12.62 -13.77
N ASN A 409 -40.86 12.62 -14.24
CA ASN A 409 -40.55 13.18 -15.58
C ASN A 409 -39.65 12.21 -16.39
N GLU A 410 -40.04 11.92 -17.63
CA GLU A 410 -39.28 11.05 -18.56
C GLU A 410 -37.85 11.54 -18.80
N ASP A 411 -37.59 12.83 -18.64
CA ASP A 411 -36.26 13.43 -18.67
C ASP A 411 -35.35 13.04 -17.48
N ALA A 412 -35.92 12.56 -16.39
CA ALA A 412 -35.19 12.13 -15.22
C ALA A 412 -34.37 10.83 -15.45
N ALA A 413 -34.90 9.92 -16.28
CA ALA A 413 -34.19 8.70 -16.69
C ALA A 413 -32.98 9.04 -17.58
N LEU A 414 -33.12 10.05 -18.45
CA LEU A 414 -32.04 10.56 -19.29
C LEU A 414 -30.99 11.30 -18.44
N ALA A 415 -31.40 12.07 -17.44
CA ALA A 415 -30.49 12.74 -16.50
C ALA A 415 -29.69 11.72 -15.66
N LEU A 416 -30.28 10.58 -15.29
CA LEU A 416 -29.60 9.48 -14.63
C LEU A 416 -28.53 8.84 -15.51
N TYR A 417 -28.82 8.63 -16.77
CA TYR A 417 -27.87 8.12 -17.76
C TYR A 417 -26.72 9.11 -18.01
N LEU A 418 -27.02 10.40 -17.91
CA LEU A 418 -26.06 11.49 -18.10
C LEU A 418 -25.31 11.90 -16.82
N THR A 419 -25.63 11.35 -15.64
CA THR A 419 -24.83 11.60 -14.45
C THR A 419 -23.43 11.01 -14.63
N LYS A 420 -22.49 11.88 -15.00
CA LYS A 420 -21.08 11.61 -15.36
C LYS A 420 -20.20 10.99 -14.25
N GLN A 421 -20.76 10.54 -13.14
CA GLN A 421 -19.98 9.99 -12.02
C GLN A 421 -20.23 8.49 -11.88
N ASP A 422 -19.56 7.72 -12.75
CA ASP A 422 -19.44 6.28 -12.54
C ASP A 422 -18.76 6.02 -11.17
N PRO A 423 -19.43 5.32 -10.23
CA PRO A 423 -18.86 4.96 -8.93
C PRO A 423 -17.48 4.30 -9.01
N MET A 424 -17.23 3.54 -10.08
CA MET A 424 -15.96 2.86 -10.29
C MET A 424 -14.84 3.81 -10.70
N LEU A 425 -15.13 4.83 -11.51
CA LEU A 425 -14.16 5.86 -11.88
C LEU A 425 -13.77 6.69 -10.66
N VAL A 426 -14.75 7.10 -9.84
CA VAL A 426 -14.50 7.83 -8.60
C VAL A 426 -13.63 6.99 -7.66
N LEU A 427 -13.96 5.71 -7.46
CA LEU A 427 -13.16 4.82 -6.61
C LEU A 427 -11.75 4.60 -7.17
N ARG A 428 -11.61 4.42 -8.49
CA ARG A 428 -10.31 4.31 -9.16
C ARG A 428 -9.40 5.49 -8.82
N ASP A 429 -9.93 6.70 -8.95
CA ASP A 429 -9.18 7.93 -8.75
C ASP A 429 -8.79 8.12 -7.27
N LEU A 430 -9.71 7.87 -6.35
CA LEU A 430 -9.43 7.88 -4.90
C LEU A 430 -8.35 6.87 -4.49
N LEU A 431 -8.34 5.69 -5.11
CA LEU A 431 -7.31 4.69 -4.86
C LEU A 431 -6.02 4.98 -5.64
N GLY A 432 -6.04 5.86 -6.65
CA GLY A 432 -4.92 6.09 -7.55
C GLY A 432 -4.52 4.80 -8.30
N HIS A 433 -5.50 4.11 -8.87
CA HIS A 433 -5.28 3.00 -9.79
C HIS A 433 -5.12 3.55 -11.21
N THR A 434 -4.21 2.97 -11.99
CA THR A 434 -3.99 3.37 -13.38
C THR A 434 -5.06 2.83 -14.33
N SER A 435 -5.81 1.81 -13.92
CA SER A 435 -6.86 1.17 -14.71
C SER A 435 -8.10 0.87 -13.86
N VAL A 436 -9.29 1.00 -14.45
CA VAL A 436 -10.56 0.59 -13.85
C VAL A 436 -10.57 -0.91 -13.57
N THR A 437 -9.96 -1.72 -14.45
CA THR A 437 -9.86 -3.18 -14.27
C THR A 437 -9.24 -3.57 -12.92
N THR A 438 -8.29 -2.78 -12.40
CA THR A 438 -7.73 -3.00 -11.06
C THR A 438 -8.76 -2.71 -9.95
N THR A 439 -9.77 -1.90 -10.25
CA THR A 439 -10.83 -1.51 -9.30
C THR A 439 -12.03 -2.47 -9.38
N GLU A 440 -12.26 -3.11 -10.52
CA GLU A 440 -13.36 -4.09 -10.76
C GLU A 440 -13.35 -5.27 -9.79
N ILE A 441 -12.20 -5.61 -9.21
CA ILE A 441 -12.09 -6.66 -8.19
C ILE A 441 -13.02 -6.41 -6.99
N TYR A 442 -13.38 -5.16 -6.71
CA TYR A 442 -14.29 -4.80 -5.63
C TYR A 442 -15.76 -5.05 -5.97
N LEU A 443 -16.15 -4.98 -7.27
CA LEU A 443 -17.52 -5.26 -7.70
C LEU A 443 -17.93 -6.69 -7.42
N GLN A 444 -17.00 -7.63 -7.58
CA GLN A 444 -17.26 -9.07 -7.35
C GLN A 444 -17.62 -9.39 -5.88
N ARG A 445 -17.37 -8.45 -4.97
CA ARG A 445 -17.64 -8.57 -3.53
C ARG A 445 -18.77 -7.70 -3.04
N LEU A 446 -19.25 -6.80 -3.91
CA LEU A 446 -20.37 -5.94 -3.57
C LEU A 446 -21.64 -6.78 -3.53
N ASP A 447 -22.26 -6.86 -2.34
CA ASP A 447 -23.57 -7.48 -2.20
C ASP A 447 -24.65 -6.51 -2.68
N VAL A 448 -24.85 -6.51 -4.01
CA VAL A 448 -25.84 -5.65 -4.67
C VAL A 448 -27.26 -5.98 -4.19
N HIS A 449 -27.56 -7.25 -3.91
CA HIS A 449 -28.87 -7.66 -3.40
C HIS A 449 -29.14 -7.11 -2.01
N ARG A 450 -28.13 -7.09 -1.13
CA ARG A 450 -28.24 -6.47 0.20
C ARG A 450 -28.45 -4.97 0.08
N ILE A 451 -27.64 -4.29 -0.76
CA ILE A 451 -27.75 -2.84 -0.96
C ILE A 451 -29.15 -2.47 -1.49
N TYR A 452 -29.64 -3.24 -2.45
CA TYR A 452 -30.94 -3.05 -3.05
C TYR A 452 -32.08 -3.27 -2.00
N ARG A 453 -32.00 -4.36 -1.23
CA ARG A 453 -32.97 -4.68 -0.17
C ARG A 453 -32.98 -3.63 0.93
N ASP A 454 -31.79 -3.19 1.40
CA ASP A 454 -31.67 -2.14 2.42
C ASP A 454 -32.26 -0.80 1.94
N PHE A 455 -32.12 -0.54 0.64
CA PHE A 455 -32.68 0.67 0.02
C PHE A 455 -34.20 0.63 0.01
N TYR A 456 -34.83 -0.47 -0.43
CA TYR A 456 -36.30 -0.59 -0.46
C TYR A 456 -36.91 -0.65 0.94
N ARG A 457 -36.28 -1.31 1.91
CA ARG A 457 -36.75 -1.31 3.30
C ARG A 457 -36.70 0.09 3.93
N GLY A 458 -35.70 0.90 3.59
CA GLY A 458 -35.63 2.28 4.05
C GLY A 458 -36.67 3.20 3.39
N SER A 459 -37.07 2.91 2.15
CA SER A 459 -38.14 3.64 1.45
C SER A 459 -39.54 3.26 1.97
N ASP A 460 -39.77 1.99 2.29
CA ASP A 460 -41.03 1.53 2.88
C ASP A 460 -41.26 2.14 4.28
N GLN A 461 -40.24 2.18 5.14
CA GLN A 461 -40.33 2.81 6.45
C GLN A 461 -40.54 4.33 6.39
N ASN A 462 -39.96 5.00 5.41
CA ASN A 462 -40.23 6.43 5.19
C ASN A 462 -41.61 6.66 4.57
N GLY A 463 -42.13 5.71 3.78
CA GLY A 463 -43.50 5.76 3.25
C GLY A 463 -44.55 5.51 4.34
N GLU A 464 -44.33 4.54 5.23
CA GLU A 464 -45.21 4.28 6.38
C GLU A 464 -45.20 5.44 7.38
N ALA A 465 -44.02 6.01 7.71
CA ALA A 465 -43.93 7.17 8.59
C ALA A 465 -44.59 8.44 7.99
N ALA A 466 -44.50 8.60 6.65
CA ALA A 466 -45.19 9.68 5.97
C ALA A 466 -46.70 9.46 5.89
N ALA A 467 -47.17 8.23 5.79
CA ALA A 467 -48.60 7.87 5.82
C ALA A 467 -49.19 8.01 7.24
N GLU A 468 -48.44 7.60 8.27
CA GLU A 468 -48.83 7.83 9.67
C GLU A 468 -48.91 9.32 10.00
N ALA A 469 -47.95 10.13 9.61
CA ALA A 469 -47.95 11.57 9.80
C ALA A 469 -49.10 12.27 9.03
N ALA A 470 -49.45 11.76 7.83
CA ALA A 470 -50.60 12.26 7.08
C ALA A 470 -51.94 11.86 7.71
N ALA A 471 -52.03 10.67 8.29
CA ALA A 471 -53.23 10.23 9.02
C ALA A 471 -53.44 10.98 10.36
N GLU A 472 -52.39 11.37 11.08
CA GLU A 472 -52.46 12.20 12.26
C GLU A 472 -52.97 13.65 11.93
N PHE A 473 -52.62 14.19 10.75
CA PHE A 473 -53.10 15.50 10.30
C PHE A 473 -54.58 15.50 9.87
N ASP A 474 -55.13 14.38 9.38
CA ASP A 474 -56.52 14.25 9.00
C ASP A 474 -57.45 14.01 10.23
N ASP A 475 -56.95 13.54 11.36
CA ASP A 475 -57.74 13.28 12.59
C ASP A 475 -57.86 14.54 13.47
N GLU A 476 -57.02 15.57 13.32
CA GLU A 476 -57.14 16.83 14.02
C GLU A 476 -58.12 17.85 13.34
N GLY A 477 -58.66 17.49 12.17
CA GLY A 477 -59.52 18.39 11.37
C GLY A 477 -61.02 18.25 11.56
N THR A 478 -61.52 17.35 12.45
CA THR A 478 -62.98 17.06 12.56
C THR A 478 -63.61 17.30 13.92
N ASP A 479 -63.08 18.17 14.76
CA ASP A 479 -63.75 18.56 16.00
C ASP A 479 -63.83 20.10 16.18
N GLU A 480 -64.49 20.78 15.24
CA GLU A 480 -65.08 22.10 15.50
C GLU A 480 -66.26 22.37 14.56
N ALA A 481 -67.42 21.84 14.91
CA ALA A 481 -68.69 22.43 14.56
C ALA A 481 -69.79 21.85 15.48
N TRP A 482 -70.10 22.56 16.59
CA TRP A 482 -71.39 22.91 17.14
C TRP A 482 -71.24 23.68 18.49
#